data_d1690ef776552078c539565f1bdddccd
#
_entry.id   d1690ef776552078c539565f1bdddccd
#
_cell.length_a   1.000
_cell.length_b   1.000
_cell.length_c   1.000
_cell.angle_alpha   90.00
_cell.angle_beta   90.00
_cell.angle_gamma   90.00
#
_symmetry.space_group_name_H-M   'P 1'
#
loop_
_entity.id
_entity.type
_entity.pdbx_description
1 polymer ?
#
loop_
_entity_poly.entity_id
_entity_poly.type
_entity_poly.pdbx_seq_one_letter_code
_entity_poly.pdbx_strand_id
1 'polypeptide(L)'
;MWTVLEMVSYSPYINNTPLRDFSAMSDLVCSLQFIITTLVTLYKYNFDGLDIDWEFPVWNDNTKEDKENFANFLKEYATIAKFYAEAIGKNRSLLSVAVAAPQNIVDSSYDVPQMAKYIDFINLMSYDFHDFFWYTPFTGHNSPLFNRTTEKAYFATLNTAWAAAYWHQLGMPKSKIMVGIPTYGHSYTLVNPDINGVDAPAVASFGDVTFPQVCTYLSNGAHRVFDNESLVPYLYSGYDWISYEDTTSIYGKAKWIISEGYGGAMTYNLNSDDWSSVCDKEPFILHRTLYNVFNGL
;
A
#
# COMPACT_ATOMS: atom_id res chain seq x y z
N MET A 1 -9.42 -17.52 0.17
CA MET A 1 -8.10 -16.87 0.19
C MET A 1 -7.54 -16.94 -1.22
N TRP A 2 -7.26 -15.78 -1.84
CA TRP A 2 -6.72 -15.71 -3.20
C TRP A 2 -5.19 -15.80 -3.12
N THR A 3 -4.58 -16.59 -3.99
CA THR A 3 -3.13 -16.65 -4.18
C THR A 3 -2.77 -15.88 -5.44
N VAL A 4 -2.16 -14.71 -5.28
CA VAL A 4 -1.77 -13.83 -6.39
C VAL A 4 -0.25 -13.85 -6.50
N LEU A 5 0.27 -13.92 -7.72
CA LEU A 5 1.68 -13.71 -8.00
C LEU A 5 1.92 -12.21 -8.04
N GLU A 6 2.64 -11.69 -7.08
CA GLU A 6 3.10 -10.31 -7.08
C GLU A 6 4.32 -10.17 -8.00
N MET A 7 4.31 -9.14 -8.82
CA MET A 7 5.46 -8.73 -9.62
C MET A 7 5.79 -7.28 -9.27
N VAL A 8 6.85 -7.10 -8.51
CA VAL A 8 7.37 -5.81 -8.10
C VAL A 8 8.41 -5.33 -9.09
N SER A 9 8.26 -4.10 -9.59
CA SER A 9 9.24 -3.40 -10.39
C SER A 9 9.71 -2.16 -9.63
N TYR A 10 10.90 -2.25 -9.03
CA TYR A 10 11.58 -1.08 -8.49
C TYR A 10 12.45 -0.42 -9.55
N SER A 11 12.48 0.91 -9.59
CA SER A 11 13.33 1.73 -10.46
C SER A 11 14.85 1.51 -10.24
N PRO A 12 15.74 1.94 -11.08
CA PRO A 12 16.78 1.23 -11.86
C PRO A 12 18.11 0.99 -11.17
N TYR A 13 18.21 0.60 -9.90
CA TYR A 13 19.50 0.33 -9.24
C TYR A 13 19.95 -1.14 -9.23
N ILE A 14 19.34 -2.03 -10.00
CA ILE A 14 19.80 -3.42 -10.11
C ILE A 14 20.11 -3.78 -11.57
N ASN A 15 21.40 -3.96 -11.83
CA ASN A 15 22.01 -4.26 -13.11
C ASN A 15 21.46 -5.50 -13.84
N ASN A 16 21.17 -5.29 -15.15
CA ASN A 16 21.22 -6.27 -16.25
C ASN A 16 20.31 -7.50 -16.18
N THR A 17 18.99 -7.31 -16.37
CA THR A 17 18.15 -8.32 -17.03
C THR A 17 17.01 -7.64 -17.82
N PRO A 18 16.65 -8.15 -19.03
CA PRO A 18 15.72 -7.47 -19.96
C PRO A 18 14.25 -7.38 -19.52
N LEU A 19 13.87 -7.90 -18.35
CA LEU A 19 12.50 -7.90 -17.81
C LEU A 19 12.20 -6.73 -16.86
N ARG A 20 13.10 -5.75 -16.76
CA ARG A 20 13.04 -4.68 -15.74
C ARG A 20 12.62 -3.31 -16.27
N ASP A 21 12.42 -3.21 -17.56
CA ASP A 21 12.06 -1.94 -18.18
C ASP A 21 10.63 -2.04 -18.72
N PHE A 22 9.65 -1.55 -17.92
CA PHE A 22 8.27 -1.43 -18.40
C PHE A 22 8.15 -0.44 -19.57
N SER A 23 9.15 0.39 -19.84
CA SER A 23 9.21 1.21 -21.05
C SER A 23 9.30 0.33 -22.32
N ALA A 24 9.86 -0.87 -22.23
CA ALA A 24 9.85 -1.85 -23.32
C ALA A 24 8.47 -2.49 -23.56
N MET A 25 7.49 -2.29 -22.68
CA MET A 25 6.09 -2.74 -22.91
C MET A 25 5.35 -1.92 -23.95
N SER A 26 5.92 -0.82 -24.44
CA SER A 26 5.47 -0.14 -25.67
C SER A 26 5.75 -0.98 -26.92
N ASP A 27 6.64 -1.98 -26.86
CA ASP A 27 6.85 -2.95 -27.93
C ASP A 27 5.85 -4.11 -27.77
N LEU A 28 4.92 -4.20 -28.70
CA LEU A 28 3.85 -5.19 -28.73
C LEU A 28 4.35 -6.65 -28.59
N VAL A 29 5.54 -6.95 -29.11
CA VAL A 29 6.15 -8.29 -29.02
C VAL A 29 6.60 -8.61 -27.60
N CYS A 30 7.24 -7.66 -26.93
CA CYS A 30 7.68 -7.82 -25.54
C CYS A 30 6.48 -7.93 -24.58
N SER A 31 5.47 -7.09 -24.75
CA SER A 31 4.22 -7.14 -23.98
C SER A 31 3.52 -8.49 -24.12
N LEU A 32 3.33 -8.96 -25.35
CA LEU A 32 2.69 -10.24 -25.63
C LEU A 32 3.45 -11.44 -25.03
N GLN A 33 4.77 -11.45 -25.18
CA GLN A 33 5.62 -12.51 -24.62
C GLN A 33 5.53 -12.54 -23.09
N PHE A 34 5.58 -11.38 -22.43
CA PHE A 34 5.39 -11.25 -20.99
C PHE A 34 4.03 -11.80 -20.56
N ILE A 35 2.93 -11.37 -21.19
CA ILE A 35 1.58 -11.79 -20.86
C ILE A 35 1.43 -13.32 -20.99
N ILE A 36 1.89 -13.90 -22.09
CA ILE A 36 1.76 -15.34 -22.31
C ILE A 36 2.57 -16.13 -21.29
N THR A 37 3.83 -15.75 -21.04
CA THR A 37 4.68 -16.45 -20.06
C THR A 37 4.12 -16.36 -18.65
N THR A 38 3.56 -15.22 -18.29
CA THR A 38 2.88 -15.01 -17.00
C THR A 38 1.65 -15.92 -16.88
N LEU A 39 0.77 -15.93 -17.87
CA LEU A 39 -0.43 -16.79 -17.86
C LEU A 39 -0.07 -18.27 -17.76
N VAL A 40 0.92 -18.74 -18.55
CA VAL A 40 1.42 -20.12 -18.44
C VAL A 40 1.90 -20.41 -17.02
N THR A 41 2.63 -19.51 -16.40
CA THR A 41 3.14 -19.66 -15.04
C THR A 41 2.01 -19.72 -14.02
N LEU A 42 1.05 -18.80 -14.09
CA LEU A 42 -0.08 -18.76 -13.18
C LEU A 42 -0.86 -20.09 -13.20
N TYR A 43 -1.23 -20.56 -14.37
CA TYR A 43 -2.00 -21.81 -14.49
C TYR A 43 -1.16 -23.06 -14.17
N LYS A 44 0.14 -23.05 -14.47
CA LYS A 44 1.05 -24.15 -14.13
C LYS A 44 1.18 -24.35 -12.61
N TYR A 45 1.28 -23.23 -11.87
CA TYR A 45 1.48 -23.26 -10.42
C TYR A 45 0.21 -23.02 -9.62
N ASN A 46 -0.94 -22.95 -10.31
CA ASN A 46 -2.27 -22.78 -9.72
C ASN A 46 -2.40 -21.52 -8.87
N PHE A 47 -1.87 -20.38 -9.36
CA PHE A 47 -2.16 -19.07 -8.83
C PHE A 47 -3.53 -18.59 -9.30
N ASP A 48 -4.20 -17.77 -8.46
CA ASP A 48 -5.51 -17.18 -8.80
C ASP A 48 -5.39 -15.98 -9.73
N GLY A 49 -4.26 -15.27 -9.73
CA GLY A 49 -4.05 -14.09 -10.56
C GLY A 49 -2.66 -13.48 -10.47
N LEU A 50 -2.56 -12.31 -11.07
CA LEU A 50 -1.38 -11.46 -11.09
C LEU A 50 -1.70 -10.15 -10.36
N ASP A 51 -0.83 -9.72 -9.47
CA ASP A 51 -0.76 -8.34 -8.96
C ASP A 51 0.43 -7.63 -9.59
N ILE A 52 0.21 -6.42 -10.10
CA ILE A 52 1.27 -5.61 -10.72
C ILE A 52 1.57 -4.45 -9.79
N ASP A 53 2.83 -4.36 -9.39
CA ASP A 53 3.35 -3.30 -8.54
C ASP A 53 4.46 -2.56 -9.30
N TRP A 54 4.08 -1.43 -9.96
CA TRP A 54 4.99 -0.52 -10.63
C TRP A 54 5.02 0.82 -9.92
N GLU A 55 6.14 1.16 -9.27
CA GLU A 55 6.28 2.35 -8.43
C GLU A 55 7.22 3.39 -9.07
N PHE A 56 6.74 4.31 -9.86
CA PHE A 56 5.41 4.46 -10.42
C PHE A 56 5.53 4.82 -11.90
N PRO A 57 4.53 4.55 -12.75
CA PRO A 57 4.53 5.07 -14.11
C PRO A 57 4.77 6.58 -14.11
N VAL A 58 5.56 7.09 -15.08
CA VAL A 58 5.93 8.52 -15.22
C VAL A 58 6.93 9.04 -14.17
N TRP A 59 7.12 8.35 -13.06
CA TRP A 59 8.04 8.76 -11.99
C TRP A 59 9.42 8.12 -12.16
N ASN A 60 10.42 8.75 -11.50
CA ASN A 60 11.83 8.42 -11.64
C ASN A 60 12.29 8.63 -13.09
N ASP A 61 12.93 7.67 -13.72
CA ASP A 61 13.42 7.78 -15.10
C ASP A 61 12.36 7.38 -16.16
N ASN A 62 11.10 7.22 -15.77
CA ASN A 62 10.00 6.85 -16.63
C ASN A 62 9.48 8.05 -17.46
N THR A 63 8.80 7.77 -18.57
CA THR A 63 8.33 8.78 -19.52
C THR A 63 6.86 9.15 -19.30
N LYS A 64 6.40 10.28 -19.88
CA LYS A 64 4.99 10.70 -19.78
C LYS A 64 4.03 9.75 -20.49
N GLU A 65 4.52 9.05 -21.49
CA GLU A 65 3.80 8.07 -22.29
C GLU A 65 3.46 6.82 -21.45
N ASP A 66 4.17 6.58 -20.34
CA ASP A 66 3.99 5.37 -19.52
C ASP A 66 2.63 5.33 -18.82
N LYS A 67 1.99 6.45 -18.59
CA LYS A 67 0.60 6.49 -18.13
C LYS A 67 -0.35 5.80 -19.12
N GLU A 68 -0.22 6.12 -20.42
CA GLU A 68 -1.03 5.52 -21.47
C GLU A 68 -0.58 4.08 -21.76
N ASN A 69 0.72 3.83 -21.80
CA ASN A 69 1.30 2.52 -22.02
C ASN A 69 0.85 1.52 -20.95
N PHE A 70 0.83 1.94 -19.69
CA PHE A 70 0.35 1.10 -18.59
C PHE A 70 -1.15 0.76 -18.72
N ALA A 71 -1.99 1.74 -19.03
CA ALA A 71 -3.41 1.50 -19.25
C ALA A 71 -3.67 0.56 -20.44
N ASN A 72 -2.91 0.70 -21.54
CA ASN A 72 -2.98 -0.17 -22.71
C ASN A 72 -2.50 -1.59 -22.37
N PHE A 73 -1.40 -1.73 -21.62
CA PHE A 73 -0.90 -3.03 -21.15
C PHE A 73 -1.96 -3.77 -20.31
N LEU A 74 -2.63 -3.10 -19.36
CA LEU A 74 -3.69 -3.71 -18.55
C LEU A 74 -4.87 -4.21 -19.41
N LYS A 75 -5.23 -3.42 -20.43
CA LYS A 75 -6.26 -3.82 -21.41
C LYS A 75 -5.83 -5.05 -22.20
N GLU A 76 -4.60 -5.08 -22.70
CA GLU A 76 -4.06 -6.22 -23.45
C GLU A 76 -4.02 -7.47 -22.58
N TYR A 77 -3.48 -7.35 -21.37
CA TYR A 77 -3.43 -8.45 -20.41
C TYR A 77 -4.81 -9.05 -20.17
N ALA A 78 -5.78 -8.21 -19.77
CA ALA A 78 -7.15 -8.67 -19.48
C ALA A 78 -7.81 -9.35 -20.69
N THR A 79 -7.55 -8.83 -21.90
CA THR A 79 -8.09 -9.39 -23.14
C THR A 79 -7.48 -10.77 -23.43
N ILE A 80 -6.15 -10.87 -23.38
CA ILE A 80 -5.43 -12.12 -23.67
C ILE A 80 -5.72 -13.16 -22.59
N ALA A 81 -5.75 -12.77 -21.31
CA ALA A 81 -6.09 -13.65 -20.21
C ALA A 81 -7.48 -14.29 -20.36
N LYS A 82 -8.47 -13.54 -20.87
CA LYS A 82 -9.79 -14.04 -21.17
C LYS A 82 -9.74 -15.12 -22.27
N PHE A 83 -9.13 -14.81 -23.42
CA PHE A 83 -9.02 -15.76 -24.52
C PHE A 83 -8.22 -17.00 -24.15
N TYR A 84 -7.12 -16.84 -23.39
CA TYR A 84 -6.30 -17.95 -22.92
C TYR A 84 -7.10 -18.88 -22.00
N ALA A 85 -7.84 -18.33 -21.05
CA ALA A 85 -8.68 -19.11 -20.14
C ALA A 85 -9.79 -19.88 -20.87
N GLU A 86 -10.46 -19.24 -21.83
CA GLU A 86 -11.45 -19.89 -22.70
C GLU A 86 -10.83 -21.06 -23.48
N ALA A 87 -9.64 -20.88 -24.05
CA ALA A 87 -8.93 -21.91 -24.82
C ALA A 87 -8.54 -23.14 -24.00
N ILE A 88 -8.24 -22.97 -22.70
CA ILE A 88 -7.87 -24.08 -21.80
C ILE A 88 -9.04 -24.57 -20.93
N GLY A 89 -10.25 -24.03 -21.11
CA GLY A 89 -11.44 -24.42 -20.35
C GLY A 89 -11.39 -24.08 -18.86
N LYS A 90 -10.76 -22.96 -18.48
CA LYS A 90 -10.63 -22.49 -17.10
C LYS A 90 -11.24 -21.09 -16.90
N ASN A 91 -11.37 -20.68 -15.64
CA ASN A 91 -11.71 -19.30 -15.31
C ASN A 91 -10.53 -18.37 -15.62
N ARG A 92 -10.84 -17.12 -16.00
CA ARG A 92 -9.82 -16.08 -16.19
C ARG A 92 -9.10 -15.80 -14.87
N SER A 93 -7.78 -15.68 -14.92
CA SER A 93 -6.98 -15.23 -13.79
C SER A 93 -7.36 -13.81 -13.37
N LEU A 94 -7.30 -13.52 -12.09
CA LEU A 94 -7.47 -12.15 -11.57
C LEU A 94 -6.32 -11.25 -12.04
N LEU A 95 -6.63 -9.96 -12.17
CA LEU A 95 -5.64 -8.92 -12.43
C LEU A 95 -5.86 -7.81 -11.42
N SER A 96 -4.88 -7.56 -10.57
CA SER A 96 -4.86 -6.45 -9.62
C SER A 96 -3.63 -5.58 -9.83
N VAL A 97 -3.66 -4.38 -9.25
CA VAL A 97 -2.57 -3.41 -9.34
C VAL A 97 -2.38 -2.75 -7.98
N ALA A 98 -1.14 -2.75 -7.48
CA ALA A 98 -0.75 -1.88 -6.38
C ALA A 98 -0.58 -0.46 -6.90
N VAL A 99 -1.16 0.52 -6.20
CA VAL A 99 -1.25 1.90 -6.70
C VAL A 99 -0.94 2.93 -5.63
N ALA A 100 -0.41 4.08 -6.07
CA ALA A 100 -0.07 5.20 -5.21
C ALA A 100 -1.28 5.84 -4.53
N ALA A 101 -1.08 6.36 -3.33
CA ALA A 101 -2.06 7.15 -2.59
C ALA A 101 -1.92 8.67 -2.78
N PRO A 102 -0.69 9.27 -2.85
CA PRO A 102 -0.53 10.71 -2.99
C PRO A 102 -1.07 11.26 -4.32
N GLN A 103 -1.85 12.34 -4.25
CA GLN A 103 -2.57 12.93 -5.39
C GLN A 103 -1.67 13.19 -6.61
N ASN A 104 -0.52 13.81 -6.39
CA ASN A 104 0.40 14.19 -7.47
C ASN A 104 0.92 12.97 -8.26
N ILE A 105 1.10 11.83 -7.58
CA ILE A 105 1.49 10.58 -8.24
C ILE A 105 0.30 10.02 -8.99
N VAL A 106 -0.88 9.97 -8.37
CA VAL A 106 -2.10 9.45 -8.99
C VAL A 106 -2.41 10.21 -10.29
N ASP A 107 -2.40 11.54 -10.25
CA ASP A 107 -2.71 12.38 -11.41
C ASP A 107 -1.76 12.17 -12.59
N SER A 108 -0.47 11.98 -12.30
CA SER A 108 0.54 11.80 -13.35
C SER A 108 0.59 10.38 -13.90
N SER A 109 0.34 9.35 -13.07
CA SER A 109 0.70 7.95 -13.38
C SER A 109 -0.45 7.11 -13.91
N TYR A 110 -1.72 7.43 -13.58
CA TYR A 110 -2.81 6.49 -13.84
C TYR A 110 -3.97 7.07 -14.67
N ASP A 111 -4.39 6.34 -15.70
CA ASP A 111 -5.69 6.54 -16.37
C ASP A 111 -6.74 5.69 -15.64
N VAL A 112 -7.26 6.24 -14.52
CA VAL A 112 -8.17 5.52 -13.64
C VAL A 112 -9.44 5.01 -14.34
N PRO A 113 -10.11 5.79 -15.23
CA PRO A 113 -11.26 5.32 -15.96
C PRO A 113 -10.99 4.13 -16.90
N GLN A 114 -9.79 4.07 -17.48
CA GLN A 114 -9.40 2.93 -18.32
C GLN A 114 -9.05 1.72 -17.45
N MET A 115 -8.25 1.90 -16.40
CA MET A 115 -7.89 0.83 -15.48
C MET A 115 -9.13 0.15 -14.90
N ALA A 116 -10.12 0.93 -14.45
CA ALA A 116 -11.36 0.40 -13.85
C ALA A 116 -12.13 -0.58 -14.74
N LYS A 117 -11.93 -0.55 -16.07
CA LYS A 117 -12.59 -1.46 -17.01
C LYS A 117 -11.96 -2.84 -17.08
N TYR A 118 -10.65 -2.93 -16.85
CA TYR A 118 -9.86 -4.10 -17.17
C TYR A 118 -9.33 -4.85 -15.96
N ILE A 119 -9.10 -4.17 -14.84
CA ILE A 119 -8.62 -4.78 -13.59
C ILE A 119 -9.78 -5.26 -12.70
N ASP A 120 -9.50 -6.24 -11.86
CA ASP A 120 -10.48 -6.75 -10.89
C ASP A 120 -10.53 -5.86 -9.65
N PHE A 121 -9.39 -5.42 -9.14
CA PHE A 121 -9.28 -4.47 -8.02
C PHE A 121 -7.91 -3.77 -8.01
N ILE A 122 -7.81 -2.70 -7.23
CA ILE A 122 -6.55 -2.06 -6.87
C ILE A 122 -6.21 -2.36 -5.41
N ASN A 123 -4.92 -2.49 -5.13
CA ASN A 123 -4.32 -2.45 -3.81
C ASN A 123 -3.82 -1.02 -3.57
N LEU A 124 -4.60 -0.21 -2.86
CA LEU A 124 -4.25 1.17 -2.59
C LEU A 124 -3.19 1.24 -1.50
N MET A 125 -1.98 1.66 -1.80
CA MET A 125 -0.87 1.82 -0.87
C MET A 125 -1.06 3.09 -0.02
N SER A 126 -2.07 3.07 0.87
CA SER A 126 -2.44 4.16 1.78
C SER A 126 -1.60 4.17 3.05
N TYR A 127 -0.30 4.19 2.85
CA TYR A 127 0.75 4.29 3.87
C TYR A 127 1.95 5.05 3.29
N ASP A 128 3.02 5.21 4.06
CA ASP A 128 4.18 6.03 3.74
C ASP A 128 3.83 7.50 3.45
N PHE A 129 2.76 7.99 4.08
CA PHE A 129 2.34 9.37 3.93
C PHE A 129 3.32 10.36 4.54
N HIS A 130 4.00 9.97 5.61
CA HIS A 130 5.04 10.74 6.27
C HIS A 130 6.23 9.84 6.61
N ASP A 131 7.40 10.24 6.15
CA ASP A 131 8.69 9.69 6.51
C ASP A 131 9.68 10.84 6.78
N PHE A 132 10.81 10.53 7.42
CA PHE A 132 11.85 11.50 7.65
C PHE A 132 12.63 11.79 6.36
N PHE A 133 12.55 13.05 5.92
CA PHE A 133 13.43 13.60 4.90
C PHE A 133 14.08 14.88 5.42
N TRP A 134 15.28 15.20 4.96
CA TRP A 134 15.99 16.41 5.35
C TRP A 134 15.22 17.72 5.06
N TYR A 135 14.26 17.69 4.10
CA TYR A 135 13.40 18.81 3.73
C TYR A 135 12.01 18.76 4.40
N THR A 136 11.67 17.66 5.06
CA THR A 136 10.50 17.49 5.94
C THR A 136 10.93 16.87 7.27
N PRO A 137 11.76 17.57 8.08
CA PRO A 137 12.38 17.03 9.29
C PRO A 137 11.41 17.11 10.49
N PHE A 138 10.22 16.54 10.36
CA PHE A 138 9.18 16.55 11.39
C PHE A 138 8.53 15.19 11.50
N THR A 139 8.11 14.82 12.71
CA THR A 139 7.35 13.60 12.97
C THR A 139 6.00 13.64 12.28
N GLY A 140 5.54 12.50 11.73
CA GLY A 140 4.25 12.37 11.09
C GLY A 140 3.75 10.94 11.09
N HIS A 141 2.46 10.76 10.88
CA HIS A 141 1.88 9.43 10.85
C HIS A 141 2.17 8.70 9.53
N ASN A 142 2.60 7.44 9.62
CA ASN A 142 2.80 6.57 8.47
C ASN A 142 1.50 6.40 7.65
N SER A 143 0.38 6.11 8.33
CA SER A 143 -0.90 5.83 7.67
C SER A 143 -2.09 6.39 8.47
N PRO A 144 -2.23 7.73 8.57
CA PRO A 144 -3.37 8.32 9.26
C PRO A 144 -4.69 7.98 8.54
N LEU A 145 -5.77 7.67 9.29
CA LEU A 145 -7.08 7.44 8.66
C LEU A 145 -7.65 8.76 8.14
N PHE A 146 -7.58 9.82 8.93
CA PHE A 146 -8.03 11.17 8.58
C PHE A 146 -6.91 12.19 8.78
N ASN A 147 -7.01 13.33 8.11
CA ASN A 147 -6.11 14.45 8.34
C ASN A 147 -6.38 15.13 9.68
N ARG A 148 -5.35 15.73 10.25
CA ARG A 148 -5.47 16.60 11.42
C ARG A 148 -5.99 17.98 11.04
N THR A 149 -6.64 18.67 11.96
CA THR A 149 -7.19 20.02 11.73
C THR A 149 -6.10 21.06 11.44
N THR A 150 -4.87 20.81 11.86
CA THR A 150 -3.68 21.64 11.60
C THR A 150 -3.15 21.50 10.18
N GLU A 151 -3.35 20.34 9.54
CA GLU A 151 -2.88 20.07 8.18
C GLU A 151 -3.67 20.86 7.13
N LYS A 152 -2.98 21.43 6.14
CA LYS A 152 -3.56 22.27 5.09
C LYS A 152 -3.04 21.90 3.72
N ALA A 153 -3.83 22.23 2.69
CA ALA A 153 -3.49 22.02 1.28
C ALA A 153 -3.07 20.58 1.00
N TYR A 154 -1.89 20.38 0.41
CA TYR A 154 -1.38 19.06 0.06
C TYR A 154 -1.27 18.10 1.26
N PHE A 155 -0.79 18.58 2.39
CA PHE A 155 -0.67 17.74 3.59
C PHE A 155 -2.03 17.22 4.10
N ALA A 156 -3.10 17.99 3.96
CA ALA A 156 -4.45 17.54 4.30
C ALA A 156 -4.98 16.41 3.38
N THR A 157 -4.28 16.09 2.30
CA THR A 157 -4.61 14.98 1.39
C THR A 157 -3.84 13.69 1.71
N LEU A 158 -2.84 13.76 2.58
CA LEU A 158 -1.97 12.64 2.93
C LEU A 158 -2.60 11.79 4.05
N ASN A 159 -3.72 11.13 3.72
CA ASN A 159 -4.41 10.21 4.61
C ASN A 159 -5.23 9.17 3.84
N THR A 160 -5.52 8.08 4.50
CA THR A 160 -6.20 6.91 3.91
C THR A 160 -7.59 7.25 3.36
N ALA A 161 -8.40 8.00 4.11
CA ALA A 161 -9.76 8.32 3.72
C ALA A 161 -9.80 9.22 2.49
N TRP A 162 -8.93 10.23 2.44
CA TRP A 162 -8.84 11.12 1.29
C TRP A 162 -8.36 10.36 0.05
N ALA A 163 -7.30 9.57 0.17
CA ALA A 163 -6.75 8.80 -0.95
C ALA A 163 -7.77 7.83 -1.55
N ALA A 164 -8.48 7.06 -0.73
CA ALA A 164 -9.51 6.14 -1.18
C ALA A 164 -10.70 6.86 -1.84
N ALA A 165 -11.13 8.00 -1.28
CA ALA A 165 -12.19 8.83 -1.88
C ALA A 165 -11.74 9.43 -3.20
N TYR A 166 -10.47 9.85 -3.32
CA TYR A 166 -9.91 10.42 -4.56
C TYR A 166 -9.88 9.39 -5.70
N TRP A 167 -9.41 8.17 -5.43
CA TRP A 167 -9.47 7.08 -6.41
C TRP A 167 -10.91 6.80 -6.88
N HIS A 168 -11.87 6.83 -5.94
CA HIS A 168 -13.29 6.68 -6.30
C HIS A 168 -13.78 7.86 -7.15
N GLN A 169 -13.45 9.09 -6.80
CA GLN A 169 -13.81 10.30 -7.55
C GLN A 169 -13.28 10.27 -9.00
N LEU A 170 -12.09 9.70 -9.21
CA LEU A 170 -11.49 9.52 -10.55
C LEU A 170 -12.14 8.41 -11.37
N GLY A 171 -13.07 7.62 -10.80
CA GLY A 171 -13.86 6.62 -11.51
C GLY A 171 -13.61 5.16 -11.12
N MET A 172 -12.76 4.90 -10.10
CA MET A 172 -12.62 3.55 -9.56
C MET A 172 -13.83 3.19 -8.70
N PRO A 173 -14.56 2.09 -8.98
CA PRO A 173 -15.64 1.65 -8.09
C PRO A 173 -15.11 1.33 -6.68
N LYS A 174 -15.82 1.76 -5.63
CA LYS A 174 -15.44 1.46 -4.25
C LYS A 174 -15.22 -0.04 -4.01
N SER A 175 -16.05 -0.90 -4.63
CA SER A 175 -15.93 -2.37 -4.54
C SER A 175 -14.63 -2.94 -5.13
N LYS A 176 -13.88 -2.15 -5.91
CA LYS A 176 -12.59 -2.52 -6.50
C LYS A 176 -11.41 -1.89 -5.76
N ILE A 177 -11.62 -1.15 -4.69
CA ILE A 177 -10.56 -0.53 -3.89
C ILE A 177 -10.31 -1.38 -2.65
N MET A 178 -9.14 -2.04 -2.58
CA MET A 178 -8.61 -2.64 -1.36
C MET A 178 -7.76 -1.60 -0.65
N VAL A 179 -8.20 -1.18 0.53
CA VAL A 179 -7.52 -0.12 1.29
C VAL A 179 -6.28 -0.70 1.98
N GLY A 180 -5.13 -0.12 1.74
CA GLY A 180 -3.86 -0.55 2.30
C GLY A 180 -3.71 -0.18 3.77
N ILE A 181 -3.23 -1.14 4.56
CA ILE A 181 -2.95 -0.99 5.99
C ILE A 181 -1.53 -1.50 6.23
N PRO A 182 -0.60 -0.66 6.71
CA PRO A 182 0.74 -1.13 7.04
C PRO A 182 0.74 -1.90 8.36
N THR A 183 1.61 -2.88 8.49
CA THR A 183 1.86 -3.58 9.76
C THR A 183 3.22 -3.20 10.34
N TYR A 184 3.91 -2.26 9.70
CA TYR A 184 5.15 -1.62 10.12
C TYR A 184 4.90 -0.16 10.48
N GLY A 185 5.87 0.44 11.16
CA GLY A 185 5.84 1.86 11.52
C GLY A 185 7.07 2.60 11.01
N HIS A 186 6.99 3.93 10.96
CA HIS A 186 8.10 4.82 10.66
C HIS A 186 8.69 5.41 11.93
N SER A 187 10.01 5.46 11.99
CA SER A 187 10.75 5.97 13.13
C SER A 187 11.32 7.36 12.88
N TYR A 188 11.46 8.12 13.97
CA TYR A 188 12.11 9.44 13.96
C TYR A 188 12.98 9.59 15.20
N THR A 189 14.09 10.31 15.06
CA THR A 189 14.90 10.77 16.19
C THR A 189 14.58 12.25 16.45
N LEU A 190 13.98 12.54 17.60
CA LEU A 190 13.59 13.90 17.98
C LEU A 190 14.79 14.81 18.19
N VAL A 191 14.63 16.10 17.89
CA VAL A 191 15.60 17.14 18.29
C VAL A 191 15.58 17.34 19.81
N ASN A 192 14.39 17.32 20.41
CA ASN A 192 14.17 17.49 21.85
C ASN A 192 13.12 16.48 22.34
N PRO A 193 13.43 15.59 23.30
CA PRO A 193 12.51 14.60 23.80
C PRO A 193 11.29 15.19 24.55
N ASP A 194 11.36 16.44 24.99
CA ASP A 194 10.24 17.13 25.63
C ASP A 194 9.20 17.65 24.60
N ILE A 195 9.58 17.69 23.31
CA ILE A 195 8.70 18.05 22.19
C ILE A 195 8.47 16.78 21.38
N ASN A 196 7.47 15.99 21.78
CA ASN A 196 7.26 14.62 21.30
C ASN A 196 5.86 14.39 20.70
N GLY A 197 5.19 15.43 20.26
CA GLY A 197 3.92 15.35 19.52
C GLY A 197 4.13 15.02 18.03
N VAL A 198 3.03 14.95 17.29
CA VAL A 198 3.06 15.01 15.82
C VAL A 198 3.51 16.40 15.41
N ASP A 199 4.24 16.53 14.30
CA ASP A 199 4.93 17.75 13.83
C ASP A 199 6.12 18.17 14.69
N ALA A 200 6.59 17.34 15.64
CA ALA A 200 7.79 17.59 16.40
C ALA A 200 9.04 17.58 15.51
N PRO A 201 10.00 18.52 15.71
CA PRO A 201 11.24 18.52 14.95
C PRO A 201 12.06 17.24 15.17
N ALA A 202 12.53 16.65 14.07
CA ALA A 202 13.36 15.45 14.05
C ALA A 202 14.68 15.69 13.30
N VAL A 203 15.69 14.88 13.57
CA VAL A 203 17.04 14.99 12.96
C VAL A 203 17.39 13.77 12.11
N ALA A 204 16.72 12.64 12.32
CA ALA A 204 17.00 11.38 11.62
C ALA A 204 15.80 10.43 11.69
N SER A 205 15.86 9.36 10.89
CA SER A 205 15.11 8.13 11.06
C SER A 205 16.09 6.99 11.34
N PHE A 206 15.65 5.98 12.06
CA PHE A 206 16.38 4.71 12.19
C PHE A 206 15.72 3.57 11.44
N GLY A 207 14.85 3.90 10.45
CA GLY A 207 14.20 2.98 9.52
C GLY A 207 12.84 2.49 9.98
N ASP A 208 12.32 1.50 9.26
CA ASP A 208 11.04 0.90 9.57
C ASP A 208 11.10 0.07 10.86
N VAL A 209 9.97 0.07 11.56
CA VAL A 209 9.83 -0.62 12.85
C VAL A 209 8.72 -1.66 12.73
N THR A 210 9.02 -2.92 13.01
CA THR A 210 8.04 -4.01 13.02
C THR A 210 7.16 -3.96 14.28
N PHE A 211 5.98 -4.55 14.25
CA PHE A 211 5.09 -4.54 15.40
C PHE A 211 5.67 -5.23 16.64
N PRO A 212 6.43 -6.35 16.55
CA PRO A 212 7.15 -6.91 17.70
C PRO A 212 8.15 -5.94 18.35
N GLN A 213 8.82 -5.09 17.54
CA GLN A 213 9.71 -4.05 18.09
C GLN A 213 8.90 -2.97 18.83
N VAL A 214 7.75 -2.55 18.28
CA VAL A 214 6.81 -1.64 18.98
C VAL A 214 6.42 -2.22 20.35
N CYS A 215 6.03 -3.49 20.40
CA CYS A 215 5.68 -4.15 21.67
C CYS A 215 6.85 -4.19 22.65
N THR A 216 8.06 -4.35 22.14
CA THR A 216 9.29 -4.28 22.96
C THR A 216 9.50 -2.88 23.54
N TYR A 217 9.31 -1.82 22.74
CA TYR A 217 9.36 -0.44 23.24
C TYR A 217 8.32 -0.21 24.35
N LEU A 218 7.09 -0.63 24.14
CA LEU A 218 5.99 -0.48 25.10
C LEU A 218 6.25 -1.25 26.40
N SER A 219 6.76 -2.48 26.32
CA SER A 219 7.11 -3.28 27.49
C SER A 219 8.27 -2.67 28.31
N ASN A 220 9.14 -1.91 27.64
CA ASN A 220 10.23 -1.16 28.26
C ASN A 220 9.82 0.24 28.75
N GLY A 221 8.52 0.57 28.76
CA GLY A 221 7.99 1.79 29.33
C GLY A 221 7.89 2.98 28.37
N ALA A 222 7.93 2.76 27.05
CA ALA A 222 7.62 3.81 26.09
C ALA A 222 6.17 4.31 26.22
N HIS A 223 5.97 5.59 25.97
CA HIS A 223 4.66 6.24 26.10
C HIS A 223 3.87 6.08 24.81
N ARG A 224 2.75 5.34 24.87
CA ARG A 224 1.76 5.25 23.78
C ARG A 224 0.82 6.45 23.83
N VAL A 225 0.63 7.11 22.71
CA VAL A 225 -0.37 8.14 22.50
C VAL A 225 -1.25 7.74 21.31
N PHE A 226 -2.58 7.86 21.48
CA PHE A 226 -3.53 7.67 20.38
C PHE A 226 -4.00 9.04 19.88
N ASP A 227 -3.73 9.34 18.61
CA ASP A 227 -4.19 10.56 17.97
C ASP A 227 -5.67 10.39 17.57
N ASN A 228 -6.56 11.08 18.27
CA ASN A 228 -7.99 10.98 18.04
C ASN A 228 -8.46 11.70 16.74
N GLU A 229 -7.66 12.57 16.16
CA GLU A 229 -7.97 13.17 14.85
C GLU A 229 -7.63 12.22 13.72
N SER A 230 -6.44 11.65 13.74
CA SER A 230 -5.94 10.74 12.70
C SER A 230 -6.34 9.27 12.93
N LEU A 231 -6.86 8.94 14.11
CA LEU A 231 -7.29 7.60 14.55
C LEU A 231 -6.18 6.54 14.47
N VAL A 232 -4.94 6.92 14.73
CA VAL A 232 -3.77 6.04 14.76
C VAL A 232 -2.88 6.34 15.96
N PRO A 233 -2.12 5.36 16.47
CA PRO A 233 -1.19 5.56 17.56
C PRO A 233 0.17 6.03 17.07
N TYR A 234 0.90 6.65 18.00
CA TYR A 234 2.35 6.76 17.99
C TYR A 234 2.89 6.46 19.38
N LEU A 235 4.19 6.19 19.47
CA LEU A 235 4.89 6.10 20.74
C LEU A 235 6.13 6.98 20.75
N TYR A 236 6.58 7.33 21.96
CA TYR A 236 7.89 7.95 22.16
C TYR A 236 8.59 7.41 23.41
N SER A 237 9.92 7.38 23.34
CA SER A 237 10.80 6.99 24.44
C SER A 237 12.14 7.73 24.32
N GLY A 238 12.40 8.72 25.20
CA GLY A 238 13.54 9.59 25.03
C GLY A 238 13.50 10.31 23.70
N TYR A 239 14.52 10.12 22.87
CA TYR A 239 14.60 10.71 21.52
C TYR A 239 13.90 9.90 20.44
N ASP A 240 13.48 8.68 20.72
CA ASP A 240 12.82 7.82 19.74
C ASP A 240 11.33 8.16 19.65
N TRP A 241 10.83 8.34 18.44
CA TRP A 241 9.42 8.52 18.13
C TRP A 241 9.04 7.57 16.99
N ILE A 242 7.90 6.87 17.12
CA ILE A 242 7.48 5.84 16.16
C ILE A 242 5.99 6.00 15.88
N SER A 243 5.64 6.18 14.60
CA SER A 243 4.27 6.04 14.10
C SER A 243 4.01 4.58 13.72
N TYR A 244 2.87 4.01 14.10
CA TYR A 244 2.56 2.60 13.84
C TYR A 244 1.06 2.33 13.83
N GLU A 245 0.66 1.10 13.54
CA GLU A 245 -0.70 0.60 13.72
C GLU A 245 -0.77 -0.34 14.92
N ASP A 246 -1.89 -0.30 15.64
CA ASP A 246 -2.22 -1.29 16.66
C ASP A 246 -3.63 -1.88 16.46
N THR A 247 -4.05 -2.77 17.34
CA THR A 247 -5.38 -3.39 17.25
C THR A 247 -6.52 -2.38 17.29
N THR A 248 -6.33 -1.22 17.94
CA THR A 248 -7.34 -0.16 18.03
C THR A 248 -7.50 0.56 16.69
N SER A 249 -6.39 0.96 16.07
CA SER A 249 -6.40 1.64 14.78
C SER A 249 -6.83 0.71 13.64
N ILE A 250 -6.34 -0.53 13.64
CA ILE A 250 -6.77 -1.59 12.70
C ILE A 250 -8.28 -1.84 12.79
N TYR A 251 -8.82 -1.99 14.00
CA TYR A 251 -10.26 -2.12 14.21
C TYR A 251 -11.04 -0.93 13.65
N GLY A 252 -10.58 0.29 13.94
CA GLY A 252 -11.18 1.53 13.45
C GLY A 252 -11.19 1.61 11.92
N LYS A 253 -10.03 1.35 11.29
CA LYS A 253 -9.89 1.31 9.83
C LYS A 253 -10.76 0.24 9.19
N ALA A 254 -10.80 -0.97 9.73
CA ALA A 254 -11.63 -2.06 9.20
C ALA A 254 -13.13 -1.70 9.25
N LYS A 255 -13.61 -1.12 10.37
CA LYS A 255 -14.99 -0.64 10.48
C LYS A 255 -15.30 0.47 9.50
N TRP A 256 -14.37 1.41 9.31
CA TRP A 256 -14.52 2.48 8.34
C TRP A 256 -14.58 1.94 6.90
N ILE A 257 -13.69 1.01 6.51
CA ILE A 257 -13.69 0.37 5.18
C ILE A 257 -15.06 -0.27 4.90
N ILE A 258 -15.62 -1.01 5.87
CA ILE A 258 -16.93 -1.66 5.74
C ILE A 258 -18.04 -0.60 5.62
N SER A 259 -18.06 0.43 6.48
CA SER A 259 -19.10 1.46 6.48
C SER A 259 -19.12 2.30 5.22
N GLU A 260 -17.95 2.54 4.61
CA GLU A 260 -17.82 3.28 3.36
C GLU A 260 -18.12 2.42 2.11
N GLY A 261 -18.20 1.10 2.25
CA GLY A 261 -18.49 0.17 1.16
C GLY A 261 -17.31 -0.06 0.21
N TYR A 262 -16.07 0.06 0.71
CA TYR A 262 -14.89 -0.34 -0.04
C TYR A 262 -14.83 -1.86 -0.20
N GLY A 263 -14.06 -2.34 -1.20
CA GLY A 263 -13.96 -3.77 -1.55
C GLY A 263 -13.34 -4.63 -0.46
N GLY A 264 -12.48 -4.07 0.35
CA GLY A 264 -11.77 -4.78 1.41
C GLY A 264 -10.52 -4.05 1.86
N ALA A 265 -9.62 -4.79 2.51
CA ALA A 265 -8.31 -4.30 2.91
C ALA A 265 -7.18 -5.14 2.29
N MET A 266 -6.06 -4.49 2.06
CA MET A 266 -4.76 -5.09 1.76
C MET A 266 -3.80 -4.74 2.90
N THR A 267 -2.89 -5.62 3.25
CA THR A 267 -1.87 -5.35 4.27
C THR A 267 -0.47 -5.45 3.69
N TYR A 268 0.39 -4.53 4.07
CA TYR A 268 1.81 -4.60 3.82
C TYR A 268 2.56 -4.43 5.15
N ASN A 269 3.25 -5.49 5.68
CA ASN A 269 3.30 -6.81 5.12
C ASN A 269 3.12 -7.88 6.23
N LEU A 270 3.03 -9.14 5.86
CA LEU A 270 2.79 -10.22 6.83
C LEU A 270 3.93 -10.39 7.84
N ASN A 271 5.18 -10.19 7.43
CA ASN A 271 6.35 -10.39 8.28
C ASN A 271 6.63 -9.24 9.26
N SER A 272 5.97 -8.09 9.12
CA SER A 272 6.07 -6.99 10.07
C SER A 272 5.05 -7.04 11.21
N ASP A 273 4.01 -7.90 11.09
CA ASP A 273 3.12 -8.22 12.21
C ASP A 273 3.82 -9.13 13.23
N ASP A 274 3.22 -9.33 14.39
CA ASP A 274 3.73 -10.20 15.46
C ASP A 274 3.62 -11.70 15.13
N TRP A 275 4.51 -12.17 14.25
CA TRP A 275 4.62 -13.59 13.90
C TRP A 275 5.20 -14.45 15.05
N SER A 276 5.86 -13.82 16.01
CA SER A 276 6.62 -14.45 17.10
C SER A 276 5.90 -14.46 18.44
N SER A 277 4.68 -13.92 18.50
CA SER A 277 3.86 -13.82 19.71
C SER A 277 4.53 -13.06 20.87
N VAL A 278 5.24 -11.98 20.54
CA VAL A 278 5.83 -11.05 21.53
C VAL A 278 4.77 -10.11 22.10
N CYS A 279 3.80 -9.73 21.29
CA CYS A 279 2.76 -8.76 21.64
C CYS A 279 1.53 -9.41 22.26
N ASP A 280 1.20 -10.64 21.85
CA ASP A 280 0.00 -11.36 22.28
C ASP A 280 0.28 -12.86 22.39
N LYS A 281 -0.64 -13.60 22.97
CA LYS A 281 -0.54 -15.07 23.14
C LYS A 281 -0.49 -15.85 21.83
N GLU A 282 -1.10 -15.28 20.79
CA GLU A 282 -1.17 -15.89 19.47
C GLU A 282 -0.54 -14.97 18.42
N PRO A 283 0.14 -15.52 17.39
CA PRO A 283 0.81 -14.72 16.37
C PRO A 283 -0.17 -13.95 15.49
N PHE A 284 0.35 -12.95 14.77
CA PHE A 284 -0.37 -12.15 13.77
C PHE A 284 -1.57 -11.40 14.32
N ILE A 285 -1.41 -10.71 15.46
CA ILE A 285 -2.52 -10.03 16.16
C ILE A 285 -3.18 -8.93 15.30
N LEU A 286 -2.42 -8.20 14.48
CA LEU A 286 -2.97 -7.16 13.61
C LEU A 286 -3.83 -7.78 12.49
N HIS A 287 -3.33 -8.80 11.82
CA HIS A 287 -4.07 -9.54 10.79
C HIS A 287 -5.30 -10.25 11.36
N ARG A 288 -5.19 -10.84 12.55
CA ARG A 288 -6.34 -11.47 13.23
C ARG A 288 -7.41 -10.46 13.59
N THR A 289 -7.01 -9.28 14.06
CA THR A 289 -7.95 -8.18 14.34
C THR A 289 -8.70 -7.79 13.07
N LEU A 290 -7.98 -7.59 11.97
CA LEU A 290 -8.57 -7.27 10.68
C LEU A 290 -9.55 -8.36 10.22
N TYR A 291 -9.10 -9.62 10.24
CA TYR A 291 -9.90 -10.80 9.87
C TYR A 291 -11.20 -10.88 10.70
N ASN A 292 -11.11 -10.73 12.02
CA ASN A 292 -12.27 -10.82 12.92
C ASN A 292 -13.31 -9.74 12.59
N VAL A 293 -12.88 -8.49 12.37
CA VAL A 293 -13.80 -7.39 12.06
C VAL A 293 -14.53 -7.65 10.72
N PHE A 294 -13.81 -8.10 9.69
CA PHE A 294 -14.43 -8.38 8.38
C PHE A 294 -15.38 -9.59 8.41
N ASN A 295 -15.20 -10.51 9.34
CA ASN A 295 -16.08 -11.68 9.51
C ASN A 295 -17.14 -11.51 10.61
N GLY A 296 -17.23 -10.34 11.24
CA GLY A 296 -18.22 -10.05 12.28
C GLY A 296 -17.99 -10.81 13.60
N LEU A 297 -16.74 -11.16 13.90
CA LEU A 297 -16.31 -11.89 15.08
C LEU A 297 -15.85 -10.94 16.20
#